data_e7db7c6d07c1afbab342598fbfd942af
#
_entry.id   e7db7c6d07c1afbab342598fbfd942af
#
_cell.length_a   1.000
_cell.length_b   1.000
_cell.length_c   1.000
_cell.angle_alpha   90.00
_cell.angle_beta   90.00
_cell.angle_gamma   90.00
#
_symmetry.space_group_name_H-M   'P 1'
#
loop_
_entity.id
_entity.type
_entity.pdbx_description
1 polymer ?
#
loop_
_entity_poly.entity_id
_entity_poly.type
_entity_poly.pdbx_seq_one_letter_code
_entity_poly.pdbx_strand_id
1 'polypeptide(L)'
;MKTDNLVLSIAASLLLFVNCTDAPSGYSPYEKEISKKLSEMSLEEKAGQLVQLNIDKICDPNTLELMPEAMEEIFGRYKIGSILNTMGENCPDREWMRNVMAQIQEYSIKGCGIPCIYGLDMIHGASYLAEGTLFPQEINLGATFNPIHAHNMGKTLAYETRSMDVPWVFSPAPSMPAPCGALTAAPAAVPLTR
;
A
#
# COMPACT_ATOMS: atom_id res chain seq x y z
N MET A 1 39.37 -8.43 41.16
CA MET A 1 37.89 -8.47 41.08
C MET A 1 37.22 -7.31 40.30
N LYS A 2 37.94 -6.31 39.77
CA LYS A 2 37.30 -5.23 38.93
C LYS A 2 37.49 -5.42 37.42
N THR A 3 38.44 -6.24 37.00
CA THR A 3 38.76 -6.51 35.58
C THR A 3 37.81 -7.54 34.96
N ASP A 4 37.35 -8.50 35.73
CA ASP A 4 36.53 -9.62 35.23
C ASP A 4 35.12 -9.17 34.87
N ASN A 5 34.55 -8.18 35.59
CA ASN A 5 33.23 -7.62 35.29
C ASN A 5 33.24 -6.74 34.04
N LEU A 6 34.35 -6.10 33.70
CA LEU A 6 34.46 -5.27 32.50
C LEU A 6 34.56 -6.15 31.24
N VAL A 7 35.29 -7.24 31.29
CA VAL A 7 35.40 -8.19 30.18
C VAL A 7 34.08 -8.91 29.92
N LEU A 8 33.35 -9.27 30.98
CA LEU A 8 32.04 -9.90 30.87
C LEU A 8 31.01 -8.93 30.28
N SER A 9 31.06 -7.63 30.64
CA SER A 9 30.18 -6.59 30.14
C SER A 9 30.42 -6.30 28.65
N ILE A 10 31.69 -6.29 28.21
CA ILE A 10 32.07 -6.11 26.81
C ILE A 10 31.65 -7.33 25.96
N ALA A 11 31.87 -8.54 26.48
CA ALA A 11 31.44 -9.77 25.81
C ALA A 11 29.90 -9.86 25.67
N ALA A 12 29.13 -9.44 26.68
CA ALA A 12 27.68 -9.38 26.62
C ALA A 12 27.17 -8.32 25.63
N SER A 13 27.85 -7.18 25.51
CA SER A 13 27.52 -6.14 24.53
C SER A 13 27.83 -6.57 23.09
N LEU A 14 28.91 -7.33 22.86
CA LEU A 14 29.24 -7.87 21.54
C LEU A 14 28.21 -8.94 21.08
N LEU A 15 27.63 -9.70 21.98
CA LEU A 15 26.63 -10.72 21.65
C LEU A 15 25.27 -10.11 21.22
N LEU A 16 25.00 -8.86 21.58
CA LEU A 16 23.78 -8.18 21.19
C LEU A 16 23.83 -7.62 19.74
N PHE A 17 25.01 -7.54 19.13
CA PHE A 17 25.16 -7.07 17.74
C PHE A 17 25.22 -8.18 16.69
N VAL A 18 25.21 -9.44 17.09
CA VAL A 18 25.34 -10.58 16.16
C VAL A 18 24.01 -11.07 15.58
N ASN A 19 22.88 -10.53 16.06
CA ASN A 19 21.56 -10.97 15.58
C ASN A 19 20.93 -10.10 14.48
N CYS A 20 21.73 -9.30 13.76
CA CYS A 20 21.26 -8.57 12.57
C CYS A 20 21.85 -9.12 11.27
N THR A 21 22.34 -10.35 11.26
CA THR A 21 22.75 -11.00 10.03
C THR A 21 21.77 -12.11 9.70
N ASP A 22 21.31 -12.08 8.46
CA ASP A 22 20.43 -13.01 7.80
C ASP A 22 18.92 -12.75 8.02
N ALA A 23 18.44 -11.66 7.39
CA ALA A 23 17.11 -11.74 6.81
C ALA A 23 17.12 -12.98 5.90
N PRO A 24 16.15 -13.91 6.06
CA PRO A 24 16.16 -15.10 5.23
C PRO A 24 16.17 -14.70 3.77
N SER A 25 17.22 -15.05 3.07
CA SER A 25 17.31 -14.93 1.62
C SER A 25 16.24 -15.81 1.01
N GLY A 26 15.11 -15.22 0.61
CA GLY A 26 14.03 -16.00 0.04
C GLY A 26 12.65 -15.41 0.31
N TYR A 27 12.52 -14.08 0.39
CA TYR A 27 11.25 -13.42 0.72
C TYR A 27 10.21 -13.43 -0.40
N SER A 28 10.61 -13.62 -1.63
CA SER A 28 9.67 -13.58 -2.75
C SER A 28 10.02 -14.64 -3.79
N PRO A 29 9.04 -15.41 -4.28
CA PRO A 29 9.26 -16.28 -5.44
C PRO A 29 9.66 -15.49 -6.70
N TYR A 30 9.49 -14.18 -6.68
CA TYR A 30 9.79 -13.25 -7.76
C TYR A 30 11.13 -12.52 -7.61
N GLU A 31 11.97 -12.88 -6.64
CA GLU A 31 13.22 -12.17 -6.35
C GLU A 31 14.14 -12.01 -7.58
N LYS A 32 14.25 -13.05 -8.39
CA LYS A 32 15.05 -13.01 -9.62
C LYS A 32 14.48 -12.05 -10.67
N GLU A 33 13.17 -12.01 -10.80
CA GLU A 33 12.47 -11.12 -11.73
C GLU A 33 12.59 -9.66 -11.27
N ILE A 34 12.42 -9.42 -9.96
CA ILE A 34 12.58 -8.10 -9.35
C ILE A 34 14.02 -7.60 -9.55
N SER A 35 15.02 -8.41 -9.22
CA SER A 35 16.44 -8.06 -9.38
C SER A 35 16.79 -7.78 -10.84
N LYS A 36 16.28 -8.58 -11.77
CA LYS A 36 16.45 -8.34 -13.21
C LYS A 36 15.84 -7.00 -13.62
N LYS A 37 14.57 -6.74 -13.27
CA LYS A 37 13.89 -5.49 -13.58
C LYS A 37 14.65 -4.29 -13.03
N LEU A 38 15.06 -4.35 -11.78
CA LEU A 38 15.84 -3.29 -11.14
C LEU A 38 17.20 -3.05 -11.82
N SER A 39 17.85 -4.07 -12.37
CA SER A 39 19.10 -3.91 -13.09
C SER A 39 18.94 -3.25 -14.46
N GLU A 40 17.76 -3.33 -15.06
CA GLU A 40 17.42 -2.75 -16.37
C GLU A 40 16.97 -1.27 -16.25
N MET A 41 16.55 -0.83 -15.05
CA MET A 41 16.03 0.53 -14.82
C MET A 41 17.15 1.55 -14.65
N SER A 42 16.96 2.75 -15.22
CA SER A 42 17.79 3.92 -14.95
C SER A 42 17.59 4.44 -13.51
N LEU A 43 18.44 5.35 -13.08
CA LEU A 43 18.30 6.00 -11.78
C LEU A 43 17.02 6.84 -11.70
N GLU A 44 16.69 7.54 -12.78
CA GLU A 44 15.48 8.36 -12.89
C GLU A 44 14.22 7.50 -12.83
N GLU A 45 14.19 6.36 -13.50
CA GLU A 45 13.08 5.41 -13.41
C GLU A 45 12.90 4.85 -12.01
N LYS A 46 14.00 4.48 -11.35
CA LYS A 46 13.95 4.04 -9.95
C LYS A 46 13.43 5.14 -9.02
N ALA A 47 13.89 6.37 -9.22
CA ALA A 47 13.42 7.52 -8.43
C ALA A 47 11.93 7.78 -8.66
N GLY A 48 11.46 7.72 -9.90
CA GLY A 48 10.04 7.85 -10.24
C GLY A 48 9.16 6.79 -9.56
N GLN A 49 9.63 5.54 -9.50
CA GLN A 49 8.89 4.46 -8.83
C GLN A 49 8.73 4.65 -7.31
N LEU A 50 9.58 5.46 -6.68
CA LEU A 50 9.47 5.79 -5.26
C LEU A 50 8.53 6.97 -4.97
N VAL A 51 8.04 7.64 -6.00
CA VAL A 51 7.16 8.81 -5.86
C VAL A 51 5.70 8.38 -5.87
N GLN A 52 4.93 8.95 -4.96
CA GLN A 52 3.47 8.85 -4.91
C GLN A 52 2.87 10.24 -5.14
N LEU A 53 1.91 10.35 -6.04
CA LEU A 53 1.20 11.59 -6.35
C LEU A 53 -0.29 11.48 -6.03
N ASN A 54 -0.90 12.60 -5.70
CA ASN A 54 -2.34 12.70 -5.58
C ASN A 54 -2.99 12.64 -6.98
N ILE A 55 -4.15 12.00 -7.08
CA ILE A 55 -4.92 11.87 -8.34
C ILE A 55 -5.26 13.23 -8.99
N ASP A 56 -5.33 14.32 -8.22
CA ASP A 56 -5.56 15.69 -8.73
C ASP A 56 -4.50 16.14 -9.74
N LYS A 57 -3.36 15.45 -9.81
CA LYS A 57 -2.31 15.73 -10.80
C LYS A 57 -2.60 15.14 -12.18
N ILE A 58 -3.53 14.21 -12.27
CA ILE A 58 -3.87 13.49 -13.51
C ILE A 58 -5.35 13.54 -13.86
N CYS A 59 -6.19 14.09 -13.00
CA CYS A 59 -7.64 14.15 -13.16
C CYS A 59 -8.13 15.60 -13.06
N ASP A 60 -9.00 16.01 -13.97
CA ASP A 60 -9.63 17.32 -13.94
C ASP A 60 -10.72 17.36 -12.84
N PRO A 61 -10.65 18.31 -11.90
CA PRO A 61 -11.61 18.37 -10.79
C PRO A 61 -13.05 18.72 -11.20
N ASN A 62 -13.25 19.28 -12.39
CA ASN A 62 -14.57 19.69 -12.86
C ASN A 62 -15.28 18.60 -13.64
N THR A 63 -14.52 17.88 -14.48
CA THR A 63 -15.06 16.82 -15.34
C THR A 63 -14.92 15.43 -14.75
N LEU A 64 -14.02 15.25 -13.80
CA LEU A 64 -13.60 13.97 -13.23
C LEU A 64 -12.98 13.01 -14.28
N GLU A 65 -12.50 13.57 -15.37
CA GLU A 65 -11.83 12.82 -16.43
C GLU A 65 -10.31 12.88 -16.26
N LEU A 66 -9.64 11.80 -16.63
CA LEU A 66 -8.18 11.78 -16.67
C LEU A 66 -7.68 12.66 -17.81
N MET A 67 -6.63 13.42 -17.53
CA MET A 67 -5.99 14.34 -18.49
C MET A 67 -4.87 13.60 -19.24
N PRO A 68 -5.02 13.30 -20.56
CA PRO A 68 -4.05 12.49 -21.31
C PRO A 68 -2.63 13.03 -21.28
N GLU A 69 -2.47 14.36 -21.36
CA GLU A 69 -1.16 15.02 -21.34
C GLU A 69 -0.46 14.83 -19.98
N ALA A 70 -1.21 14.96 -18.88
CA ALA A 70 -0.69 14.73 -17.54
C ALA A 70 -0.35 13.26 -17.32
N MET A 71 -1.18 12.34 -17.83
CA MET A 71 -0.92 10.90 -17.77
C MET A 71 0.38 10.53 -18.52
N GLU A 72 0.57 11.08 -19.72
CA GLU A 72 1.80 10.84 -20.49
C GLU A 72 3.03 11.46 -19.79
N GLU A 73 2.92 12.62 -19.19
CA GLU A 73 4.00 13.24 -18.43
C GLU A 73 4.35 12.41 -17.19
N ILE A 74 3.37 12.03 -16.39
CA ILE A 74 3.56 11.36 -15.10
C ILE A 74 4.06 9.93 -15.30
N PHE A 75 3.42 9.16 -16.14
CA PHE A 75 3.80 7.75 -16.38
C PHE A 75 4.81 7.57 -17.50
N GLY A 76 4.71 8.37 -18.57
CA GLY A 76 5.60 8.29 -19.70
C GLY A 76 6.97 8.89 -19.46
N ARG A 77 7.02 10.11 -18.88
CA ARG A 77 8.28 10.83 -18.63
C ARG A 77 8.85 10.53 -17.25
N TYR A 78 8.08 10.75 -16.18
CA TYR A 78 8.58 10.66 -14.81
C TYR A 78 8.53 9.25 -14.22
N LYS A 79 7.82 8.30 -14.85
CA LYS A 79 7.74 6.90 -14.42
C LYS A 79 7.24 6.75 -12.97
N ILE A 80 6.25 7.55 -12.59
CA ILE A 80 5.71 7.58 -11.23
C ILE A 80 5.11 6.22 -10.87
N GLY A 81 5.48 5.71 -9.69
CA GLY A 81 5.15 4.35 -9.25
C GLY A 81 3.81 4.23 -8.54
N SER A 82 3.28 5.31 -7.97
CA SER A 82 2.03 5.23 -7.22
C SER A 82 1.19 6.51 -7.25
N ILE A 83 -0.13 6.30 -7.15
CA ILE A 83 -1.15 7.34 -7.04
C ILE A 83 -1.95 7.13 -5.77
N LEU A 84 -2.49 8.19 -5.19
CA LEU A 84 -3.35 8.11 -4.01
C LEU A 84 -4.58 9.03 -4.11
N ASN A 85 -5.52 8.80 -3.19
CA ASN A 85 -6.76 9.56 -2.97
C ASN A 85 -7.83 9.44 -4.07
N THR A 86 -8.90 10.19 -3.88
CA THR A 86 -9.97 10.45 -4.86
C THR A 86 -10.07 11.94 -5.12
N MET A 87 -10.87 12.34 -6.11
CA MET A 87 -11.01 13.73 -6.50
C MET A 87 -11.87 14.51 -5.51
N GLY A 88 -11.20 15.37 -4.71
CA GLY A 88 -11.86 16.32 -3.82
C GLY A 88 -12.86 15.67 -2.85
N GLU A 89 -14.06 16.22 -2.79
CA GLU A 89 -15.18 15.72 -1.97
C GLU A 89 -16.06 14.68 -2.70
N ASN A 90 -15.69 14.32 -3.94
CA ASN A 90 -16.45 13.36 -4.72
C ASN A 90 -16.21 11.94 -4.24
N CYS A 91 -17.31 11.22 -4.08
CA CYS A 91 -17.32 9.81 -3.76
C CYS A 91 -17.70 9.05 -5.04
N PRO A 92 -16.74 8.54 -5.82
CA PRO A 92 -17.02 7.86 -7.06
C PRO A 92 -17.74 6.54 -6.84
N ASP A 93 -18.49 6.11 -7.86
CA ASP A 93 -18.98 4.75 -7.90
C ASP A 93 -17.88 3.76 -8.33
N ARG A 94 -18.20 2.49 -8.21
CA ARG A 94 -17.27 1.40 -8.54
C ARG A 94 -16.88 1.37 -10.01
N GLU A 95 -17.82 1.68 -10.90
CA GLU A 95 -17.60 1.65 -12.35
C GLU A 95 -16.61 2.73 -12.76
N TRP A 96 -16.81 3.96 -12.27
CA TRP A 96 -15.87 5.06 -12.49
C TRP A 96 -14.48 4.71 -11.97
N MET A 97 -14.37 4.18 -10.75
CA MET A 97 -13.09 3.86 -10.16
C MET A 97 -12.34 2.78 -10.95
N ARG A 98 -13.04 1.74 -11.39
CA ARG A 98 -12.43 0.69 -12.23
C ARG A 98 -11.97 1.21 -13.58
N ASN A 99 -12.75 2.12 -14.19
CA ASN A 99 -12.36 2.74 -15.44
C ASN A 99 -11.10 3.60 -15.29
N VAL A 100 -11.02 4.40 -14.23
CA VAL A 100 -9.82 5.18 -13.87
C VAL A 100 -8.63 4.28 -13.65
N MET A 101 -8.79 3.20 -12.87
CA MET A 101 -7.73 2.23 -12.62
C MET A 101 -7.23 1.58 -13.90
N ALA A 102 -8.12 1.17 -14.81
CA ALA A 102 -7.73 0.56 -16.07
C ALA A 102 -6.88 1.51 -16.92
N GLN A 103 -7.26 2.78 -17.03
CA GLN A 103 -6.51 3.78 -17.77
C GLN A 103 -5.13 4.05 -17.13
N ILE A 104 -5.07 4.22 -15.80
CA ILE A 104 -3.81 4.41 -15.08
C ILE A 104 -2.86 3.25 -15.34
N GLN A 105 -3.35 2.01 -15.28
CA GLN A 105 -2.53 0.83 -15.55
C GLN A 105 -2.02 0.78 -16.99
N GLU A 106 -2.85 1.14 -17.96
CA GLU A 106 -2.44 1.21 -19.37
C GLU A 106 -1.26 2.17 -19.57
N TYR A 107 -1.38 3.41 -19.05
CA TYR A 107 -0.30 4.40 -19.15
C TYR A 107 0.96 3.99 -18.39
N SER A 108 0.82 3.44 -17.19
CA SER A 108 1.96 3.00 -16.38
C SER A 108 2.72 1.84 -17.04
N ILE A 109 2.02 0.83 -17.55
CA ILE A 109 2.64 -0.29 -18.25
C ILE A 109 3.29 0.16 -19.54
N LYS A 110 2.64 1.03 -20.32
CA LYS A 110 3.21 1.63 -21.53
C LYS A 110 4.47 2.44 -21.20
N GLY A 111 4.47 3.16 -20.07
CA GLY A 111 5.57 4.05 -19.67
C GLY A 111 6.82 3.31 -19.21
N CYS A 112 6.74 2.33 -18.33
CA CYS A 112 7.90 1.66 -17.73
C CYS A 112 7.74 0.14 -17.59
N GLY A 113 6.64 -0.45 -18.06
CA GLY A 113 6.37 -1.88 -17.93
C GLY A 113 6.16 -2.35 -16.49
N ILE A 114 5.78 -1.43 -15.58
CA ILE A 114 5.49 -1.70 -14.17
C ILE A 114 4.09 -1.16 -13.87
N PRO A 115 3.17 -1.96 -13.30
CA PRO A 115 1.86 -1.48 -12.89
C PRO A 115 1.96 -0.40 -11.81
N CYS A 116 1.13 0.63 -11.90
CA CYS A 116 1.02 1.65 -10.86
C CYS A 116 0.35 1.08 -9.61
N ILE A 117 0.87 1.40 -8.44
CA ILE A 117 0.22 1.09 -7.16
C ILE A 117 -0.74 2.23 -6.80
N TYR A 118 -2.03 1.92 -6.65
CA TYR A 118 -3.02 2.90 -6.23
C TYR A 118 -3.41 2.66 -4.78
N GLY A 119 -3.35 3.70 -3.95
CA GLY A 119 -3.63 3.63 -2.53
C GLY A 119 -4.74 4.56 -2.07
N LEU A 120 -5.56 4.10 -1.10
CA LEU A 120 -6.61 4.90 -0.47
C LEU A 120 -6.54 4.82 1.05
N ASP A 121 -6.86 5.94 1.70
CA ASP A 121 -6.92 6.05 3.16
C ASP A 121 -8.32 5.66 3.66
N MET A 122 -8.54 4.38 3.86
CA MET A 122 -9.86 3.80 4.16
C MET A 122 -10.00 3.39 5.63
N ILE A 123 -9.71 4.31 6.55
CA ILE A 123 -9.79 4.06 8.01
C ILE A 123 -11.23 3.86 8.52
N HIS A 124 -12.22 4.28 7.76
CA HIS A 124 -13.65 4.12 8.05
C HIS A 124 -14.34 3.08 7.15
N GLY A 125 -13.63 2.06 6.67
CA GLY A 125 -14.09 1.19 5.59
C GLY A 125 -13.85 1.83 4.23
N ALA A 126 -14.50 1.32 3.18
CA ALA A 126 -14.36 1.84 1.82
C ALA A 126 -15.09 3.20 1.64
N SER A 127 -14.81 4.16 2.53
CA SER A 127 -15.51 5.45 2.63
C SER A 127 -15.34 6.36 1.41
N TYR A 128 -14.40 6.06 0.53
CA TYR A 128 -14.20 6.75 -0.75
C TYR A 128 -15.02 6.17 -1.91
N LEU A 129 -15.84 5.16 -1.64
CA LEU A 129 -16.73 4.54 -2.61
C LEU A 129 -18.20 4.86 -2.27
N ALA A 130 -19.00 5.29 -3.24
CA ALA A 130 -20.40 5.65 -3.02
C ALA A 130 -21.24 4.50 -2.44
N GLU A 131 -20.94 3.26 -2.82
CA GLU A 131 -21.60 2.05 -2.31
C GLU A 131 -20.83 1.40 -1.14
N GLY A 132 -19.80 2.06 -0.62
CA GLY A 132 -18.94 1.50 0.43
C GLY A 132 -19.60 1.44 1.80
N THR A 133 -19.26 0.43 2.58
CA THR A 133 -19.71 0.30 3.97
C THR A 133 -18.91 1.22 4.87
N LEU A 134 -19.61 2.08 5.63
CA LEU A 134 -18.99 2.92 6.64
C LEU A 134 -18.86 2.18 7.97
N PHE A 135 -17.68 2.28 8.54
CA PHE A 135 -17.36 1.75 9.88
C PHE A 135 -17.02 2.88 10.87
N PRO A 136 -17.21 2.65 12.16
CA PRO A 136 -16.81 3.61 13.18
C PRO A 136 -15.29 3.77 13.22
N GLN A 137 -14.82 4.81 13.94
CA GLN A 137 -13.40 4.96 14.25
C GLN A 137 -12.82 3.67 14.85
N GLU A 138 -11.58 3.35 14.50
CA GLU A 138 -10.89 2.13 14.96
C GLU A 138 -10.80 2.06 16.49
N ILE A 139 -10.71 3.22 17.17
CA ILE A 139 -10.78 3.29 18.64
C ILE A 139 -12.12 2.81 19.19
N ASN A 140 -13.22 3.12 18.52
CA ASN A 140 -14.55 2.66 18.94
C ASN A 140 -14.71 1.16 18.67
N LEU A 141 -14.12 0.69 17.57
CA LEU A 141 -14.07 -0.73 17.26
C LEU A 141 -13.29 -1.49 18.34
N GLY A 142 -12.13 -0.95 18.74
CA GLY A 142 -11.32 -1.48 19.84
C GLY A 142 -12.06 -1.48 21.19
N ALA A 143 -12.88 -0.46 21.47
CA ALA A 143 -13.67 -0.34 22.71
C ALA A 143 -14.76 -1.42 22.84
N THR A 144 -15.07 -2.14 21.78
CA THR A 144 -15.98 -3.31 21.86
C THR A 144 -15.35 -4.50 22.57
N PHE A 145 -14.03 -4.55 22.72
CA PHE A 145 -13.25 -5.69 23.23
C PHE A 145 -13.56 -7.01 22.50
N ASN A 146 -14.09 -6.94 21.29
CA ASN A 146 -14.44 -8.11 20.50
C ASN A 146 -13.69 -8.10 19.16
N PRO A 147 -12.64 -8.92 18.99
CA PRO A 147 -11.81 -8.94 17.78
C PRO A 147 -12.56 -9.36 16.52
N ILE A 148 -13.72 -10.00 16.64
CA ILE A 148 -14.52 -10.40 15.48
C ILE A 148 -15.02 -9.18 14.68
N HIS A 149 -15.27 -8.05 15.34
CA HIS A 149 -15.69 -6.84 14.65
C HIS A 149 -14.56 -6.25 13.81
N ALA A 150 -13.34 -6.23 14.34
CA ALA A 150 -12.16 -5.80 13.57
C ALA A 150 -11.89 -6.73 12.37
N HIS A 151 -12.01 -8.04 12.57
CA HIS A 151 -11.86 -9.02 11.49
C HIS A 151 -12.92 -8.80 10.39
N ASN A 152 -14.17 -8.61 10.76
CA ASN A 152 -15.26 -8.38 9.81
C ASN A 152 -15.09 -7.07 9.04
N MET A 153 -14.68 -5.98 9.74
CA MET A 153 -14.34 -4.72 9.08
C MET A 153 -13.25 -4.92 8.03
N GLY A 154 -12.12 -5.55 8.40
CA GLY A 154 -11.02 -5.80 7.48
C GLY A 154 -11.42 -6.66 6.28
N LYS A 155 -12.28 -7.67 6.49
CA LYS A 155 -12.80 -8.52 5.42
C LYS A 155 -13.71 -7.75 4.47
N THR A 156 -14.63 -6.94 4.98
CA THR A 156 -15.52 -6.10 4.18
C THR A 156 -14.72 -5.08 3.39
N LEU A 157 -13.82 -4.37 4.06
CA LEU A 157 -12.93 -3.39 3.45
C LEU A 157 -12.12 -4.00 2.30
N ALA A 158 -11.48 -5.15 2.52
CA ALA A 158 -10.70 -5.82 1.49
C ALA A 158 -11.55 -6.24 0.27
N TYR A 159 -12.77 -6.70 0.51
CA TYR A 159 -13.69 -7.05 -0.57
C TYR A 159 -14.11 -5.84 -1.40
N GLU A 160 -14.54 -4.77 -0.74
CA GLU A 160 -15.00 -3.55 -1.39
C GLU A 160 -13.86 -2.85 -2.14
N THR A 161 -12.67 -2.75 -1.54
CA THR A 161 -11.49 -2.15 -2.16
C THR A 161 -11.06 -2.92 -3.41
N ARG A 162 -11.02 -4.24 -3.34
CA ARG A 162 -10.72 -5.06 -4.52
C ARG A 162 -11.77 -4.95 -5.61
N SER A 163 -13.03 -4.71 -5.26
CA SER A 163 -14.08 -4.52 -6.25
C SER A 163 -13.90 -3.25 -7.10
N MET A 164 -13.04 -2.32 -6.65
CA MET A 164 -12.62 -1.11 -7.34
C MET A 164 -11.26 -1.26 -8.07
N ASP A 165 -10.66 -2.44 -8.04
CA ASP A 165 -9.29 -2.71 -8.52
C ASP A 165 -8.19 -1.91 -7.77
N VAL A 166 -8.47 -1.40 -6.56
CA VAL A 166 -7.50 -0.71 -5.71
C VAL A 166 -6.72 -1.73 -4.88
N PRO A 167 -5.38 -1.82 -5.05
CA PRO A 167 -4.58 -2.86 -4.41
C PRO A 167 -4.08 -2.49 -3.01
N TRP A 168 -4.09 -1.21 -2.64
CA TRP A 168 -3.44 -0.72 -1.43
C TRP A 168 -4.38 0.12 -0.56
N VAL A 169 -4.45 -0.22 0.72
CA VAL A 169 -5.21 0.50 1.74
C VAL A 169 -4.25 0.94 2.84
N PHE A 170 -4.32 2.22 3.24
CA PHE A 170 -3.50 2.81 4.30
C PHE A 170 -4.11 2.58 5.70
N SER A 171 -4.77 1.46 5.89
CA SER A 171 -5.47 1.06 7.12
C SER A 171 -5.05 -0.38 7.50
N PRO A 172 -5.12 -0.77 8.80
CA PRO A 172 -5.51 0.06 9.93
C PRO A 172 -4.43 1.08 10.32
N ALA A 173 -4.86 2.25 10.83
CA ALA A 173 -3.97 3.20 11.49
C ALA A 173 -3.94 2.84 12.98
N PRO A 174 -2.90 2.16 13.50
CA PRO A 174 -2.86 1.69 14.88
C PRO A 174 -2.72 2.89 15.83
N SER A 175 -3.83 3.42 16.28
CA SER A 175 -3.91 4.47 17.30
C SER A 175 -3.81 3.92 18.72
N MET A 176 -3.68 2.61 18.88
CA MET A 176 -3.49 1.95 20.18
C MET A 176 -2.34 0.96 20.12
N PRO A 177 -1.57 0.80 21.22
CA PRO A 177 -0.71 -0.37 21.38
C PRO A 177 -1.63 -1.60 21.49
N ALA A 178 -2.02 -2.15 20.35
CA ALA A 178 -2.70 -3.42 20.32
C ALA A 178 -1.81 -4.46 20.96
N PRO A 179 -2.34 -5.41 21.73
CA PRO A 179 -1.68 -6.69 21.88
C PRO A 179 -1.55 -7.27 20.47
N CYS A 180 -0.35 -7.20 19.95
CA CYS A 180 0.01 -7.23 18.53
C CYS A 180 -0.32 -8.50 17.72
N GLY A 181 -1.20 -9.37 18.17
CA GLY A 181 -1.49 -10.62 17.46
C GLY A 181 -2.73 -10.62 16.57
N ALA A 182 -3.64 -9.66 16.71
CA ALA A 182 -4.97 -9.78 16.12
C ALA A 182 -5.17 -9.04 14.77
N LEU A 183 -4.34 -8.03 14.47
CA LEU A 183 -4.54 -7.18 13.28
C LEU A 183 -3.63 -7.53 12.09
N THR A 184 -2.61 -8.36 12.29
CA THR A 184 -1.65 -8.71 11.22
C THR A 184 -2.02 -9.93 10.40
N ALA A 185 -3.14 -10.58 10.70
CA ALA A 185 -3.60 -11.75 9.95
C ALA A 185 -4.73 -11.42 8.96
N ALA A 186 -4.54 -10.42 8.12
CA ALA A 186 -5.27 -10.42 6.86
C ALA A 186 -4.62 -11.49 5.98
N PRO A 187 -5.34 -12.53 5.54
CA PRO A 187 -4.74 -13.50 4.63
C PRO A 187 -4.36 -12.78 3.35
N ALA A 188 -3.07 -12.77 3.09
CA ALA A 188 -2.53 -12.36 1.82
C ALA A 188 -3.23 -13.14 0.71
N ALA A 189 -3.59 -12.42 -0.34
CA ALA A 189 -3.89 -12.93 -1.67
C ALA A 189 -4.97 -14.02 -1.76
N VAL A 190 -6.19 -13.57 -1.97
CA VAL A 190 -7.13 -14.38 -2.78
C VAL A 190 -6.57 -14.36 -4.22
N PRO A 191 -6.29 -15.51 -4.84
CA PRO A 191 -5.82 -15.54 -6.22
C PRO A 191 -6.87 -14.89 -7.12
N LEU A 192 -6.42 -14.01 -8.01
CA LEU A 192 -7.22 -13.53 -9.12
C LEU A 192 -7.43 -14.72 -10.06
N THR A 193 -8.52 -15.44 -9.91
CA THR A 193 -9.04 -16.27 -11.00
C THR A 193 -9.61 -15.32 -12.04
N ARG A 194 -9.02 -15.38 -13.23
CA ARG A 194 -9.50 -14.71 -14.44
C ARG A 194 -10.92 -15.14 -14.80
#